data_d70645346dce88317214b26614d79932
#
_entry.id   d70645346dce88317214b26614d79932
#
_cell.length_a   1.000
_cell.length_b   1.000
_cell.length_c   1.000
_cell.angle_alpha   90.00
_cell.angle_beta   90.00
_cell.angle_gamma   90.00
#
_symmetry.space_group_name_H-M   'P 1'
#
loop_
_entity.id
_entity.type
_entity.pdbx_description
1 polymer ?
#
loop_
_entity_poly.entity_id
_entity_poly.type
_entity_poly.pdbx_seq_one_letter_code
_entity_poly.pdbx_strand_id
1 'polypeptide(L)'
;MRMLSIDVGIKNLACVIIEFDPINFTPSIIRSWDVLDLTDRSICEAEFCNDVAVLYGNDNRCLCKKHAKADNRGLIIPKPRDKLKNIKKMKFVDLCEYAIEHKIDVGKGSKKPKKADLYKTVSDMVTSKFFTDIHGLSADKWDLISLGRMLKTKLDAFLKNDGVDIVVDIVCIENQISPIANRMKTIQGMITQYFIMVSDCSIEFISSINKLKELNLDTSSYSERKKHGIILCRNKLNEHNKDWCDFFEKSKKKDDLSDCYLQGLFCIK
;
A
#
# COMPACT_ATOMS: atom_id res chain seq x y z
N MET A 1 17.90 -20.88 -9.65
CA MET A 1 16.56 -20.34 -9.87
C MET A 1 16.33 -19.10 -9.02
N ARG A 2 15.49 -18.18 -9.47
CA ARG A 2 15.10 -16.99 -8.70
C ARG A 2 13.61 -16.99 -8.46
N MET A 3 13.23 -16.81 -7.22
CA MET A 3 11.84 -16.72 -6.81
C MET A 3 11.56 -15.33 -6.23
N LEU A 4 10.46 -14.73 -6.65
CA LEU A 4 9.90 -13.53 -6.04
C LEU A 4 8.76 -13.93 -5.11
N SER A 5 8.87 -13.59 -3.83
CA SER A 5 7.78 -13.74 -2.86
C SER A 5 7.17 -12.40 -2.52
N ILE A 6 5.83 -12.33 -2.52
CA ILE A 6 5.06 -11.10 -2.35
C ILE A 6 4.02 -11.29 -1.23
N ASP A 7 4.12 -10.45 -0.20
CA ASP A 7 3.07 -10.23 0.79
C ASP A 7 2.21 -9.04 0.35
N VAL A 8 0.91 -9.29 0.11
CA VAL A 8 0.05 -8.34 -0.61
C VAL A 8 -0.40 -7.19 0.29
N GLY A 9 -0.03 -5.97 -0.07
CA GLY A 9 -0.41 -4.74 0.63
C GLY A 9 -0.55 -3.54 -0.31
N ILE A 10 -1.31 -2.53 0.09
CA ILE A 10 -1.41 -1.27 -0.67
C ILE A 10 -0.28 -0.31 -0.27
N LYS A 11 -0.10 -0.08 1.03
CA LYS A 11 1.00 0.74 1.57
C LYS A 11 2.25 -0.06 1.93
N ASN A 12 2.09 -1.35 2.10
CA ASN A 12 3.15 -2.25 2.53
C ASN A 12 3.11 -3.50 1.64
N LEU A 13 3.33 -3.33 0.35
CA LEU A 13 3.53 -4.45 -0.56
C LEU A 13 4.97 -4.94 -0.34
N ALA A 14 5.16 -5.95 0.50
CA ALA A 14 6.49 -6.46 0.77
C ALA A 14 6.90 -7.48 -0.30
N CYS A 15 8.11 -7.31 -0.82
CA CYS A 15 8.67 -8.12 -1.90
C CYS A 15 10.08 -8.57 -1.57
N VAL A 16 10.40 -9.84 -1.84
CA VAL A 16 11.76 -10.37 -1.74
C VAL A 16 12.08 -11.25 -2.94
N ILE A 17 13.24 -11.05 -3.55
CA ILE A 17 13.80 -11.94 -4.57
C ILE A 17 14.85 -12.83 -3.91
N ILE A 18 14.62 -14.13 -3.95
CA ILE A 18 15.50 -15.15 -3.40
C ILE A 18 16.07 -15.99 -4.54
N GLU A 19 17.39 -16.08 -4.59
CA GLU A 19 18.10 -17.00 -5.49
C GLU A 19 18.47 -18.27 -4.73
N PHE A 20 18.20 -19.43 -5.30
CA PHE A 20 18.41 -20.73 -4.67
C PHE A 20 18.81 -21.81 -5.69
N ASP A 21 19.50 -22.83 -5.21
CA ASP A 21 19.79 -24.03 -6.00
C ASP A 21 18.55 -24.94 -6.09
N PRO A 22 17.99 -25.20 -7.28
CA PRO A 22 16.81 -26.04 -7.42
C PRO A 22 17.02 -27.52 -7.10
N ILE A 23 18.26 -27.97 -6.99
CA ILE A 23 18.60 -29.38 -6.70
C ILE A 23 18.70 -29.59 -5.19
N ASN A 24 19.41 -28.71 -4.51
CA ASN A 24 19.72 -28.86 -3.08
C ASN A 24 18.85 -27.99 -2.18
N PHE A 25 18.07 -27.05 -2.77
CA PHE A 25 17.23 -26.05 -2.08
C PHE A 25 17.99 -25.21 -1.03
N THR A 26 19.32 -25.09 -1.15
CA THR A 26 20.21 -24.40 -0.21
C THR A 26 21.35 -23.69 -0.94
N PRO A 27 22.02 -22.72 -0.32
CA PRO A 27 21.46 -21.68 0.53
C PRO A 27 20.72 -20.65 -0.30
N SER A 28 19.65 -20.09 0.23
CA SER A 28 18.92 -19.01 -0.43
C SER A 28 19.64 -17.68 -0.23
N ILE A 29 19.94 -16.97 -1.31
CA ILE A 29 20.57 -15.65 -1.31
C ILE A 29 19.51 -14.60 -1.62
N ILE A 30 19.37 -13.60 -0.77
CA ILE A 30 18.48 -12.46 -1.03
C ILE A 30 19.17 -11.56 -2.07
N ARG A 31 18.49 -11.32 -3.21
CA ARG A 31 18.95 -10.41 -4.28
C ARG A 31 18.35 -9.02 -4.16
N SER A 32 17.08 -8.95 -3.76
CA SER A 32 16.37 -7.70 -3.54
C SER A 32 15.31 -7.90 -2.47
N TRP A 33 15.08 -6.92 -1.61
CA TRP A 33 14.10 -7.00 -0.53
C TRP A 33 13.64 -5.62 -0.12
N ASP A 34 12.34 -5.34 -0.23
CA ASP A 34 11.80 -4.01 0.09
C ASP A 34 10.29 -4.06 0.40
N VAL A 35 9.79 -2.94 0.92
CA VAL A 35 8.37 -2.67 1.11
C VAL A 35 7.93 -1.53 0.21
N LEU A 36 7.11 -1.83 -0.78
CA LEU A 36 6.65 -0.90 -1.80
C LEU A 36 5.35 -0.23 -1.35
N ASP A 37 5.30 1.10 -1.34
CA ASP A 37 4.08 1.87 -1.09
C ASP A 37 3.42 2.23 -2.44
N LEU A 38 2.26 1.62 -2.73
CA LEU A 38 1.50 1.89 -3.94
C LEU A 38 0.75 3.24 -3.87
N THR A 39 0.75 3.89 -2.72
CA THR A 39 0.18 5.24 -2.53
C THR A 39 1.24 6.34 -2.58
N ASP A 40 2.51 5.97 -2.76
CA ASP A 40 3.62 6.91 -2.86
C ASP A 40 3.59 7.65 -4.20
N ARG A 41 3.13 8.88 -4.15
CA ARG A 41 3.05 9.81 -5.28
C ARG A 41 3.89 11.03 -4.99
N SER A 42 5.18 10.88 -5.22
CA SER A 42 6.15 11.93 -4.88
C SER A 42 6.28 13.03 -5.92
N ILE A 43 5.81 12.85 -7.16
CA ILE A 43 6.02 13.77 -8.27
C ILE A 43 4.71 14.32 -8.81
N CYS A 44 4.71 15.61 -9.15
CA CYS A 44 3.60 16.30 -9.79
C CYS A 44 3.29 15.70 -11.16
N GLU A 45 2.02 15.37 -11.42
CA GLU A 45 1.56 14.79 -12.69
C GLU A 45 1.23 15.85 -13.77
N ALA A 46 1.57 17.12 -13.56
CA ALA A 46 1.51 18.13 -14.60
C ALA A 46 2.64 17.91 -15.60
N GLU A 47 2.35 18.15 -16.88
CA GLU A 47 3.29 17.97 -17.97
C GLU A 47 4.60 18.73 -17.72
N PHE A 48 5.74 18.06 -17.92
CA PHE A 48 7.10 18.58 -17.70
C PHE A 48 7.40 19.08 -16.28
N CYS A 49 6.66 18.65 -15.25
CA CYS A 49 6.89 19.04 -13.87
C CYS A 49 7.53 17.91 -13.04
N ASN A 50 8.65 18.20 -12.41
CA ASN A 50 9.35 17.29 -11.51
C ASN A 50 9.24 17.70 -10.01
N ASP A 51 8.38 18.68 -9.69
CA ASP A 51 8.17 19.10 -8.30
C ASP A 51 7.45 18.03 -7.49
N VAL A 52 7.70 18.02 -6.17
CA VAL A 52 6.99 17.14 -5.24
C VAL A 52 5.50 17.43 -5.26
N ALA A 53 4.69 16.41 -5.51
CA ALA A 53 3.25 16.51 -5.40
C ALA A 53 2.83 16.51 -3.92
N VAL A 54 1.91 17.42 -3.56
CA VAL A 54 1.42 17.58 -2.19
C VAL A 54 -0.11 17.60 -2.09
N LEU A 55 -0.79 17.70 -3.23
CA LEU A 55 -2.24 17.83 -3.35
C LEU A 55 -2.80 16.79 -4.32
N TYR A 56 -3.93 16.20 -3.95
CA TYR A 56 -4.66 15.19 -4.71
C TYR A 56 -6.03 15.73 -5.10
N GLY A 57 -6.35 15.69 -6.38
CA GLY A 57 -7.64 16.11 -6.93
C GLY A 57 -8.66 14.97 -7.01
N ASN A 58 -9.94 15.32 -7.16
CA ASN A 58 -11.03 14.37 -7.36
C ASN A 58 -10.99 13.64 -8.71
N ASP A 59 -10.12 14.08 -9.61
CA ASP A 59 -9.78 13.45 -10.88
C ASP A 59 -8.58 12.49 -10.78
N ASN A 60 -8.20 12.14 -9.56
CA ASN A 60 -7.11 11.24 -9.21
C ASN A 60 -5.70 11.74 -9.58
N ARG A 61 -5.52 13.03 -9.92
CA ARG A 61 -4.22 13.61 -10.20
C ARG A 61 -3.54 14.16 -8.96
N CYS A 62 -2.22 13.94 -8.90
CA CYS A 62 -1.34 14.47 -7.88
C CYS A 62 -0.62 15.71 -8.39
N LEU A 63 -0.75 16.84 -7.70
CA LEU A 63 -0.19 18.12 -8.14
C LEU A 63 0.68 18.76 -7.06
N CYS A 64 1.74 19.45 -7.48
CA CYS A 64 2.47 20.39 -6.61
C CYS A 64 1.60 21.63 -6.35
N LYS A 65 1.96 22.43 -5.34
CA LYS A 65 1.20 23.65 -5.01
C LYS A 65 1.06 24.63 -6.15
N LYS A 66 2.10 24.75 -7.01
CA LYS A 66 2.12 25.66 -8.17
C LYS A 66 1.04 25.25 -9.18
N HIS A 67 1.03 24.00 -9.59
CA HIS A 67 0.08 23.49 -10.58
C HIS A 67 -1.33 23.34 -10.02
N ALA A 68 -1.50 23.05 -8.74
CA ALA A 68 -2.83 23.09 -8.10
C ALA A 68 -3.42 24.51 -8.04
N LYS A 69 -2.58 25.57 -7.94
CA LYS A 69 -3.06 26.97 -8.03
C LYS A 69 -3.44 27.37 -9.45
N ALA A 70 -2.75 26.85 -10.43
CA ALA A 70 -2.98 27.11 -11.85
C ALA A 70 -4.09 26.23 -12.43
N ASP A 71 -4.60 25.28 -11.66
CA ASP A 71 -5.63 24.34 -12.11
C ASP A 71 -6.97 25.06 -12.34
N ASN A 72 -7.48 24.98 -13.56
CA ASN A 72 -8.71 25.66 -14.00
C ASN A 72 -9.99 24.80 -13.91
N ARG A 73 -9.91 23.62 -13.32
CA ARG A 73 -11.02 22.65 -13.21
C ARG A 73 -11.96 22.91 -12.03
N GLY A 74 -11.77 24.01 -11.33
CA GLY A 74 -12.65 24.46 -10.26
C GLY A 74 -12.34 23.90 -8.87
N LEU A 75 -11.29 23.08 -8.72
CA LEU A 75 -10.84 22.64 -7.40
C LEU A 75 -10.11 23.75 -6.66
N ILE A 76 -10.36 23.86 -5.36
CA ILE A 76 -9.83 24.90 -4.49
C ILE A 76 -8.79 24.29 -3.55
N ILE A 77 -7.66 24.97 -3.33
CA ILE A 77 -6.70 24.57 -2.31
C ILE A 77 -7.32 24.79 -0.93
N PRO A 78 -7.44 23.75 -0.08
CA PRO A 78 -8.15 23.87 1.19
C PRO A 78 -7.38 24.77 2.19
N LYS A 79 -8.09 25.68 2.84
CA LYS A 79 -7.59 26.33 4.06
C LYS A 79 -7.54 25.29 5.21
N PRO A 80 -6.84 25.56 6.31
CA PRO A 80 -6.80 24.64 7.45
C PRO A 80 -8.17 24.14 7.92
N ARG A 81 -9.19 25.04 7.92
CA ARG A 81 -10.57 24.72 8.32
C ARG A 81 -11.25 23.72 7.37
N ASP A 82 -10.93 23.76 6.08
CA ASP A 82 -11.56 22.95 5.04
C ASP A 82 -10.94 21.55 4.91
N LYS A 83 -9.87 21.25 5.68
CA LYS A 83 -9.24 19.93 5.64
C LYS A 83 -10.10 18.89 6.35
N LEU A 84 -10.36 17.75 5.72
CA LEU A 84 -11.20 16.67 6.25
C LEU A 84 -10.85 16.27 7.69
N LYS A 85 -9.54 16.21 8.04
CA LYS A 85 -9.09 15.91 9.40
C LYS A 85 -9.58 16.91 10.46
N ASN A 86 -9.75 18.16 10.08
CA ASN A 86 -10.21 19.23 10.99
C ASN A 86 -11.75 19.25 11.04
N ILE A 87 -12.43 19.05 9.91
CA ILE A 87 -13.89 18.88 9.84
C ILE A 87 -14.34 17.70 10.71
N LYS A 88 -13.63 16.57 10.68
CA LYS A 88 -13.92 15.41 11.54
C LYS A 88 -13.89 15.73 13.03
N LYS A 89 -13.08 16.70 13.43
CA LYS A 89 -12.93 17.13 14.85
C LYS A 89 -13.95 18.19 15.27
N MET A 90 -14.72 18.77 14.35
CA MET A 90 -15.70 19.81 14.67
C MET A 90 -16.77 19.29 15.62
N LYS A 91 -17.18 20.13 16.57
CA LYS A 91 -18.41 19.89 17.34
C LYS A 91 -19.61 20.00 16.42
N PHE A 92 -20.77 19.47 16.83
CA PHE A 92 -21.96 19.45 15.98
C PHE A 92 -22.39 20.88 15.59
N VAL A 93 -22.32 21.85 16.52
CA VAL A 93 -22.66 23.26 16.24
C VAL A 93 -21.75 23.84 15.16
N ASP A 94 -20.45 23.70 15.31
CA ASP A 94 -19.45 24.21 14.34
C ASP A 94 -19.61 23.56 12.97
N LEU A 95 -20.00 22.26 12.95
CA LEU A 95 -20.27 21.54 11.72
C LEU A 95 -21.55 22.04 11.01
N CYS A 96 -22.58 22.40 11.76
CA CYS A 96 -23.79 23.03 11.21
C CYS A 96 -23.50 24.42 10.62
N GLU A 97 -22.72 25.26 11.32
CA GLU A 97 -22.30 26.57 10.83
C GLU A 97 -21.49 26.44 9.53
N TYR A 98 -20.53 25.50 9.52
CA TYR A 98 -19.73 25.21 8.33
C TYR A 98 -20.62 24.75 7.15
N ALA A 99 -21.59 23.88 7.41
CA ALA A 99 -22.52 23.40 6.41
C ALA A 99 -23.37 24.53 5.82
N ILE A 100 -23.90 25.42 6.67
CA ILE A 100 -24.71 26.60 6.24
C ILE A 100 -23.85 27.53 5.39
N GLU A 101 -22.61 27.83 5.80
CA GLU A 101 -21.66 28.67 5.03
C GLU A 101 -21.44 28.12 3.60
N HIS A 102 -21.43 26.79 3.47
CA HIS A 102 -21.29 26.12 2.18
C HIS A 102 -22.60 25.77 1.49
N LYS A 103 -23.74 26.34 1.94
CA LYS A 103 -25.08 26.15 1.38
C LYS A 103 -25.60 24.71 1.44
N ILE A 104 -25.14 23.93 2.40
CA ILE A 104 -25.67 22.59 2.69
C ILE A 104 -26.89 22.75 3.61
N ASP A 105 -27.99 22.08 3.24
CA ASP A 105 -29.19 22.09 4.07
C ASP A 105 -28.94 21.29 5.38
N VAL A 106 -29.11 21.96 6.50
CA VAL A 106 -28.97 21.37 7.84
C VAL A 106 -30.32 21.01 8.46
N GLY A 107 -31.41 21.10 7.68
CA GLY A 107 -32.78 20.85 8.15
C GLY A 107 -33.31 21.95 9.10
N LYS A 108 -34.59 22.23 9.03
CA LYS A 108 -35.27 23.21 9.91
C LYS A 108 -36.16 22.46 10.91
N GLY A 109 -36.17 22.89 12.16
CA GLY A 109 -37.10 22.41 13.21
C GLY A 109 -36.71 21.07 13.84
N SER A 110 -37.71 20.21 14.11
CA SER A 110 -37.56 18.93 14.84
C SER A 110 -36.80 17.81 14.08
N LYS A 111 -36.44 18.02 12.81
CA LYS A 111 -35.72 17.09 11.94
C LYS A 111 -34.28 17.52 11.70
N LYS A 112 -33.53 17.84 12.78
CA LYS A 112 -32.08 18.06 12.63
C LYS A 112 -31.40 16.74 12.25
N PRO A 113 -30.46 16.75 11.27
CA PRO A 113 -29.71 15.55 10.88
C PRO A 113 -28.84 15.06 12.04
N LYS A 114 -28.60 13.76 12.10
CA LYS A 114 -27.58 13.22 13.02
C LYS A 114 -26.22 13.76 12.63
N LYS A 115 -25.31 13.97 13.60
CA LYS A 115 -23.95 14.44 13.35
C LYS A 115 -23.22 13.61 12.28
N ALA A 116 -23.43 12.28 12.27
CA ALA A 116 -22.81 11.38 11.31
C ALA A 116 -23.27 11.64 9.87
N ASP A 117 -24.57 11.86 9.69
CA ASP A 117 -25.16 12.11 8.35
C ASP A 117 -24.70 13.48 7.81
N LEU A 118 -24.74 14.51 8.68
CA LEU A 118 -24.25 15.84 8.30
C LEU A 118 -22.75 15.81 7.98
N TYR A 119 -21.96 15.10 8.77
CA TYR A 119 -20.52 14.93 8.50
C TYR A 119 -20.28 14.24 7.15
N LYS A 120 -21.06 13.21 6.79
CA LYS A 120 -20.96 12.55 5.50
C LYS A 120 -21.21 13.53 4.36
N THR A 121 -22.34 14.27 4.40
CA THR A 121 -22.69 15.26 3.37
C THR A 121 -21.64 16.35 3.23
N VAL A 122 -21.14 16.88 4.35
CA VAL A 122 -20.06 17.88 4.35
C VAL A 122 -18.76 17.29 3.79
N SER A 123 -18.41 16.07 4.15
CA SER A 123 -17.20 15.40 3.63
C SER A 123 -17.27 15.17 2.12
N ASP A 124 -18.42 14.75 1.60
CA ASP A 124 -18.63 14.54 0.17
C ASP A 124 -18.51 15.87 -0.60
N MET A 125 -19.09 16.95 -0.08
CA MET A 125 -18.92 18.29 -0.66
C MET A 125 -17.48 18.77 -0.63
N VAL A 126 -16.78 18.58 0.49
CA VAL A 126 -15.38 18.97 0.62
C VAL A 126 -14.50 18.20 -0.35
N THR A 127 -14.70 16.88 -0.48
CA THR A 127 -13.95 16.05 -1.41
C THR A 127 -14.20 16.43 -2.88
N SER A 128 -15.42 16.87 -3.22
CA SER A 128 -15.74 17.30 -4.58
C SER A 128 -15.21 18.70 -4.93
N LYS A 129 -15.06 19.59 -3.95
CA LYS A 129 -14.75 21.02 -4.16
C LYS A 129 -13.30 21.38 -3.88
N PHE A 130 -12.62 20.63 -3.01
CA PHE A 130 -11.27 20.96 -2.58
C PHE A 130 -10.26 19.86 -2.93
N PHE A 131 -9.03 20.29 -3.18
CA PHE A 131 -7.91 19.37 -3.17
C PHE A 131 -7.73 18.74 -1.78
N THR A 132 -7.23 17.51 -1.75
CA THR A 132 -6.88 16.79 -0.51
C THR A 132 -5.37 16.72 -0.35
N ASP A 133 -4.85 16.86 0.87
CA ASP A 133 -3.42 16.63 1.12
C ASP A 133 -3.08 15.15 0.84
N ILE A 134 -2.08 14.88 0.00
CA ILE A 134 -1.63 13.51 -0.34
C ILE A 134 -1.23 12.73 0.92
N HIS A 135 -0.47 13.34 1.81
CA HIS A 135 -0.02 12.70 3.05
C HIS A 135 -1.14 12.34 4.06
N GLY A 136 -2.38 12.74 3.79
CA GLY A 136 -3.55 12.45 4.63
C GLY A 136 -4.50 11.42 4.06
N LEU A 137 -4.25 10.92 2.84
CA LEU A 137 -5.11 9.92 2.21
C LEU A 137 -4.84 8.53 2.79
N SER A 138 -5.91 7.89 3.28
CA SER A 138 -5.86 6.48 3.63
C SER A 138 -5.84 5.60 2.37
N ALA A 139 -5.30 4.39 2.47
CA ALA A 139 -5.13 3.48 1.34
C ALA A 139 -6.45 3.15 0.59
N ASP A 140 -7.58 3.17 1.32
CA ASP A 140 -8.92 2.92 0.78
C ASP A 140 -9.46 4.06 -0.11
N LYS A 141 -8.88 5.26 -0.02
CA LYS A 141 -9.29 6.44 -0.81
C LYS A 141 -8.67 6.50 -2.20
N TRP A 142 -7.60 5.74 -2.44
CA TRP A 142 -6.97 5.67 -3.75
C TRP A 142 -7.80 4.82 -4.71
N ASP A 143 -8.01 5.29 -5.93
CA ASP A 143 -8.68 4.50 -6.96
C ASP A 143 -7.81 3.34 -7.45
N LEU A 144 -8.45 2.28 -7.95
CA LEU A 144 -7.76 1.06 -8.38
C LEU A 144 -6.89 1.26 -9.62
N ILE A 145 -7.26 2.18 -10.52
CA ILE A 145 -6.48 2.45 -11.74
C ILE A 145 -5.14 3.09 -11.35
N SER A 146 -5.19 4.08 -10.46
CA SER A 146 -4.00 4.73 -9.91
C SER A 146 -3.09 3.76 -9.17
N LEU A 147 -3.67 2.88 -8.35
CA LEU A 147 -2.91 1.83 -7.66
C LEU A 147 -2.26 0.85 -8.64
N GLY A 148 -2.98 0.45 -9.70
CA GLY A 148 -2.46 -0.45 -10.73
C GLY A 148 -1.30 0.17 -11.53
N ARG A 149 -1.38 1.47 -11.88
CA ARG A 149 -0.27 2.19 -12.52
C ARG A 149 0.96 2.26 -11.62
N MET A 150 0.75 2.57 -10.32
CA MET A 150 1.84 2.62 -9.35
C MET A 150 2.44 1.24 -9.10
N LEU A 151 1.60 0.20 -9.02
CA LEU A 151 2.05 -1.20 -8.93
C LEU A 151 3.02 -1.52 -10.07
N LYS A 152 2.63 -1.23 -11.32
CA LYS A 152 3.51 -1.44 -12.48
C LYS A 152 4.84 -0.70 -12.30
N THR A 153 4.80 0.59 -12.01
CA THR A 153 6.02 1.42 -11.86
C THR A 153 6.94 0.89 -10.75
N LYS A 154 6.37 0.51 -9.59
CA LYS A 154 7.16 0.01 -8.46
C LYS A 154 7.73 -1.39 -8.74
N LEU A 155 6.98 -2.29 -9.39
CA LEU A 155 7.48 -3.60 -9.78
C LEU A 155 8.54 -3.50 -10.88
N ASP A 156 8.35 -2.65 -11.91
CA ASP A 156 9.36 -2.40 -12.93
C ASP A 156 10.69 -1.92 -12.32
N ALA A 157 10.61 -1.06 -11.28
CA ALA A 157 11.80 -0.58 -10.58
C ALA A 157 12.42 -1.66 -9.69
N PHE A 158 11.60 -2.44 -8.97
CA PHE A 158 12.04 -3.49 -8.06
C PHE A 158 12.73 -4.66 -8.79
N LEU A 159 12.26 -4.96 -10.00
CA LEU A 159 12.83 -6.01 -10.87
C LEU A 159 14.09 -5.57 -11.63
N LYS A 160 14.67 -4.40 -11.27
CA LYS A 160 15.92 -3.91 -11.85
C LYS A 160 17.02 -3.83 -10.81
N ASN A 161 18.19 -4.28 -11.18
CA ASN A 161 19.40 -4.06 -10.39
C ASN A 161 20.45 -3.42 -11.31
N ASP A 162 20.95 -2.23 -10.95
CA ASP A 162 21.92 -1.46 -11.72
C ASP A 162 21.54 -1.29 -13.21
N GLY A 163 20.22 -1.13 -13.48
CA GLY A 163 19.68 -0.96 -14.82
C GLY A 163 19.47 -2.25 -15.60
N VAL A 164 19.79 -3.41 -15.02
CA VAL A 164 19.58 -4.74 -15.63
C VAL A 164 18.31 -5.38 -15.05
N ASP A 165 17.48 -5.93 -15.92
CA ASP A 165 16.25 -6.62 -15.52
C ASP A 165 16.58 -7.94 -14.79
N ILE A 166 15.97 -8.13 -13.63
CA ILE A 166 16.05 -9.39 -12.87
C ILE A 166 14.94 -10.31 -13.38
N VAL A 167 15.33 -11.36 -14.08
CA VAL A 167 14.38 -12.42 -14.49
C VAL A 167 14.09 -13.31 -13.28
N VAL A 168 12.82 -13.58 -13.03
CA VAL A 168 12.32 -14.49 -11.99
C VAL A 168 11.68 -15.70 -12.61
N ASP A 169 11.94 -16.88 -12.04
CA ASP A 169 11.40 -18.17 -12.53
C ASP A 169 10.04 -18.50 -11.87
N ILE A 170 9.88 -18.07 -10.61
CA ILE A 170 8.69 -18.37 -9.80
C ILE A 170 8.25 -17.08 -9.09
N VAL A 171 6.93 -16.84 -9.05
CA VAL A 171 6.32 -15.76 -8.27
C VAL A 171 5.33 -16.36 -7.27
N CYS A 172 5.62 -16.24 -5.98
CA CYS A 172 4.75 -16.67 -4.88
C CYS A 172 4.01 -15.46 -4.32
N ILE A 173 2.68 -15.47 -4.41
CA ILE A 173 1.82 -14.36 -3.99
C ILE A 173 0.96 -14.83 -2.81
N GLU A 174 0.88 -14.03 -1.72
CA GLU A 174 -0.03 -14.34 -0.62
C GLU A 174 -1.48 -14.39 -1.10
N ASN A 175 -2.17 -15.50 -0.78
CA ASN A 175 -3.57 -15.69 -1.16
C ASN A 175 -4.52 -14.91 -0.25
N GLN A 176 -5.26 -13.97 -0.80
CA GLN A 176 -6.23 -13.15 -0.10
C GLN A 176 -7.60 -13.85 -0.05
N ILE A 177 -7.89 -14.55 1.05
CA ILE A 177 -9.07 -15.43 1.19
C ILE A 177 -10.31 -14.68 1.71
N SER A 178 -10.14 -13.58 2.43
CA SER A 178 -11.27 -12.92 3.12
C SER A 178 -12.25 -12.24 2.15
N PRO A 179 -13.57 -12.46 2.31
CA PRO A 179 -14.60 -11.71 1.56
C PRO A 179 -14.56 -10.21 1.82
N ILE A 180 -14.04 -9.79 2.98
CA ILE A 180 -13.89 -8.37 3.36
C ILE A 180 -12.70 -7.72 2.64
N ALA A 181 -11.77 -8.50 2.12
CA ALA A 181 -10.55 -8.05 1.47
C ALA A 181 -10.68 -7.89 -0.06
N ASN A 182 -11.87 -7.56 -0.60
CA ASN A 182 -12.10 -7.43 -2.04
C ASN A 182 -11.06 -6.56 -2.73
N ARG A 183 -10.65 -5.47 -2.09
CA ARG A 183 -9.65 -4.56 -2.60
C ARG A 183 -8.25 -5.21 -2.67
N MET A 184 -7.88 -5.98 -1.65
CA MET A 184 -6.62 -6.72 -1.62
C MET A 184 -6.61 -7.85 -2.66
N LYS A 185 -7.75 -8.53 -2.86
CA LYS A 185 -7.93 -9.49 -3.96
C LYS A 185 -7.74 -8.85 -5.33
N THR A 186 -8.23 -7.62 -5.52
CA THR A 186 -8.03 -6.90 -6.78
C THR A 186 -6.53 -6.60 -7.00
N ILE A 187 -5.82 -6.15 -5.95
CA ILE A 187 -4.36 -5.93 -6.04
C ILE A 187 -3.63 -7.25 -6.33
N GLN A 188 -3.99 -8.34 -5.67
CA GLN A 188 -3.47 -9.68 -5.96
C GLN A 188 -3.66 -10.05 -7.44
N GLY A 189 -4.86 -9.84 -7.98
CA GLY A 189 -5.15 -10.07 -9.41
C GLY A 189 -4.33 -9.17 -10.35
N MET A 190 -4.12 -7.91 -9.98
CA MET A 190 -3.27 -6.98 -10.75
C MET A 190 -1.81 -7.42 -10.75
N ILE A 191 -1.28 -7.91 -9.61
CA ILE A 191 0.07 -8.47 -9.51
C ILE A 191 0.18 -9.70 -10.43
N THR A 192 -0.76 -10.62 -10.35
CA THR A 192 -0.82 -11.82 -11.18
C THR A 192 -0.82 -11.46 -12.66
N GLN A 193 -1.70 -10.54 -13.06
CA GLN A 193 -1.81 -10.10 -14.45
C GLN A 193 -0.53 -9.41 -14.94
N TYR A 194 0.13 -8.62 -14.06
CA TYR A 194 1.41 -8.01 -14.42
C TYR A 194 2.44 -9.08 -14.81
N PHE A 195 2.62 -10.12 -14.01
CA PHE A 195 3.60 -11.17 -14.32
C PHE A 195 3.21 -12.02 -15.53
N ILE A 196 1.93 -12.32 -15.74
CA ILE A 196 1.46 -12.99 -16.96
C ILE A 196 1.82 -12.19 -18.22
N MET A 197 1.86 -10.85 -18.13
CA MET A 197 2.15 -9.99 -19.29
C MET A 197 3.64 -9.76 -19.54
N VAL A 198 4.49 -9.88 -18.51
CA VAL A 198 5.91 -9.50 -18.61
C VAL A 198 6.88 -10.67 -18.58
N SER A 199 6.43 -11.88 -18.21
CA SER A 199 7.29 -13.06 -18.11
C SER A 199 6.50 -14.36 -18.22
N ASP A 200 7.19 -15.46 -18.54
CA ASP A 200 6.65 -16.83 -18.55
C ASP A 200 6.91 -17.56 -17.20
N CYS A 201 7.05 -16.83 -16.10
CA CYS A 201 7.32 -17.41 -14.79
C CYS A 201 6.14 -18.24 -14.27
N SER A 202 6.42 -19.23 -13.43
CA SER A 202 5.37 -19.93 -12.67
C SER A 202 4.79 -19.00 -11.61
N ILE A 203 3.46 -18.97 -11.43
CA ILE A 203 2.78 -18.14 -10.44
C ILE A 203 2.01 -19.02 -9.46
N GLU A 204 2.27 -18.87 -8.16
CA GLU A 204 1.66 -19.66 -7.10
C GLU A 204 1.00 -18.78 -6.06
N PHE A 205 -0.21 -19.17 -5.61
CA PHE A 205 -0.89 -18.53 -4.49
C PHE A 205 -0.63 -19.30 -3.19
N ILE A 206 -0.04 -18.63 -2.22
CA ILE A 206 0.37 -19.23 -0.95
C ILE A 206 -0.57 -18.80 0.18
N SER A 207 -1.10 -19.78 0.92
CA SER A 207 -1.90 -19.47 2.11
C SER A 207 -1.04 -18.87 3.21
N SER A 208 -1.55 -17.79 3.84
CA SER A 208 -0.90 -17.15 4.99
C SER A 208 -0.65 -18.09 6.17
N ILE A 209 -1.43 -19.16 6.29
CA ILE A 209 -1.27 -20.20 7.33
C ILE A 209 0.06 -20.95 7.16
N ASN A 210 0.55 -21.10 5.95
CA ASN A 210 1.76 -21.86 5.66
C ASN A 210 3.04 -21.19 6.18
N LYS A 211 3.05 -19.84 6.27
CA LYS A 211 4.19 -19.05 6.78
C LYS A 211 4.61 -19.47 8.21
N LEU A 212 3.71 -19.98 9.02
CA LEU A 212 3.89 -20.24 10.45
C LEU A 212 3.86 -21.72 10.82
N LYS A 213 3.72 -22.62 9.85
CA LYS A 213 3.71 -24.08 10.11
C LYS A 213 4.97 -24.57 10.84
N GLU A 214 6.13 -23.95 10.59
CA GLU A 214 7.38 -24.27 11.30
C GLU A 214 7.37 -23.85 12.77
N LEU A 215 6.44 -22.97 13.19
CA LEU A 215 6.44 -22.41 14.54
C LEU A 215 5.55 -23.17 15.53
N ASN A 216 4.73 -24.15 15.09
CA ASN A 216 3.75 -24.88 15.92
C ASN A 216 2.88 -23.96 16.82
N LEU A 217 2.51 -22.76 16.32
CA LEU A 217 1.85 -21.72 17.10
C LEU A 217 0.33 -21.71 16.88
N ASP A 218 -0.34 -22.82 17.05
CA ASP A 218 -1.79 -22.97 16.84
C ASP A 218 -2.66 -22.14 17.81
N THR A 219 -2.09 -21.60 18.89
CA THR A 219 -2.84 -20.92 19.96
C THR A 219 -2.43 -19.47 20.22
N SER A 220 -1.48 -18.92 19.49
CA SER A 220 -0.96 -17.57 19.77
C SER A 220 -1.87 -16.46 19.18
N SER A 221 -1.93 -15.33 19.88
CA SER A 221 -2.60 -14.13 19.39
C SER A 221 -1.94 -13.60 18.09
N TYR A 222 -2.68 -12.80 17.30
CA TYR A 222 -2.13 -12.17 16.09
C TYR A 222 -0.83 -11.37 16.36
N SER A 223 -0.79 -10.66 17.50
CA SER A 223 0.40 -9.89 17.91
C SER A 223 1.60 -10.78 18.22
N GLU A 224 1.37 -11.92 18.86
CA GLU A 224 2.44 -12.90 19.17
C GLU A 224 2.97 -13.55 17.91
N ARG A 225 2.08 -13.94 16.99
CA ARG A 225 2.49 -14.49 15.69
C ARG A 225 3.41 -13.54 14.93
N LYS A 226 3.09 -12.23 14.87
CA LYS A 226 3.95 -11.22 14.26
C LYS A 226 5.32 -11.14 14.94
N LYS A 227 5.36 -11.12 16.27
CA LYS A 227 6.64 -11.11 17.01
C LYS A 227 7.49 -12.34 16.72
N HIS A 228 6.90 -13.52 16.71
CA HIS A 228 7.60 -14.77 16.40
C HIS A 228 8.09 -14.81 14.94
N GLY A 229 7.30 -14.32 13.99
CA GLY A 229 7.72 -14.19 12.60
C GLY A 229 8.99 -13.32 12.47
N ILE A 230 9.05 -12.18 13.16
CA ILE A 230 10.23 -11.30 13.18
C ILE A 230 11.46 -12.02 13.79
N ILE A 231 11.27 -12.77 14.89
CA ILE A 231 12.37 -13.51 15.54
C ILE A 231 12.89 -14.60 14.60
N LEU A 232 11.99 -15.39 13.99
CA LEU A 232 12.39 -16.45 13.07
C LEU A 232 13.10 -15.88 11.83
N CYS A 233 12.59 -14.81 11.26
CA CYS A 233 13.22 -14.11 10.14
C CYS A 233 14.65 -13.68 10.51
N ARG A 234 14.85 -13.04 11.66
CA ARG A 234 16.17 -12.65 12.16
C ARG A 234 17.14 -13.83 12.29
N ASN A 235 16.67 -14.96 12.81
CA ASN A 235 17.49 -16.16 12.94
C ASN A 235 17.91 -16.67 11.56
N LYS A 236 16.99 -16.77 10.61
CA LYS A 236 17.27 -17.20 9.24
C LYS A 236 18.23 -16.24 8.50
N LEU A 237 18.13 -14.95 8.72
CA LEU A 237 19.08 -13.97 8.17
C LEU A 237 20.49 -14.18 8.73
N ASN A 238 20.61 -14.38 10.04
CA ASN A 238 21.91 -14.64 10.69
C ASN A 238 22.56 -15.94 10.18
N GLU A 239 21.77 -16.93 9.80
CA GLU A 239 22.27 -18.21 9.26
C GLU A 239 22.78 -18.06 7.82
N HIS A 240 22.07 -17.32 6.94
CA HIS A 240 22.28 -17.40 5.50
C HIS A 240 22.45 -16.07 4.78
N ASN A 241 22.00 -14.94 5.35
CA ASN A 241 21.90 -13.64 4.67
C ASN A 241 22.31 -12.48 5.59
N LYS A 242 23.48 -12.58 6.23
CA LYS A 242 23.95 -11.59 7.23
C LYS A 242 23.99 -10.16 6.72
N ASP A 243 24.29 -9.94 5.45
CA ASP A 243 24.37 -8.62 4.83
C ASP A 243 23.03 -7.88 4.86
N TRP A 244 21.91 -8.59 4.99
CA TRP A 244 20.57 -8.03 5.09
C TRP A 244 20.09 -7.76 6.52
N CYS A 245 20.86 -8.17 7.54
CA CYS A 245 20.47 -7.95 8.94
C CYS A 245 20.32 -6.47 9.26
N ASP A 246 21.26 -5.63 8.84
CA ASP A 246 21.26 -4.20 9.09
C ASP A 246 20.06 -3.51 8.42
N PHE A 247 19.74 -3.86 7.19
CA PHE A 247 18.56 -3.38 6.47
C PHE A 247 17.29 -3.76 7.24
N PHE A 248 17.16 -5.03 7.62
CA PHE A 248 16.01 -5.54 8.36
C PHE A 248 15.84 -4.84 9.70
N GLU A 249 16.91 -4.65 10.49
CA GLU A 249 16.84 -4.02 11.79
C GLU A 249 16.50 -2.51 11.71
N LYS A 250 16.91 -1.82 10.67
CA LYS A 250 16.58 -0.40 10.43
C LYS A 250 15.16 -0.20 9.89
N SER A 251 14.53 -1.24 9.32
CA SER A 251 13.18 -1.14 8.76
C SER A 251 12.13 -0.91 9.86
N LYS A 252 11.16 -0.03 9.56
CA LYS A 252 9.95 0.18 10.37
C LYS A 252 8.88 -0.89 10.13
N LYS A 253 9.03 -1.70 9.07
CA LYS A 253 8.07 -2.68 8.58
C LYS A 253 8.63 -4.10 8.62
N LYS A 254 9.24 -4.44 9.77
CA LYS A 254 9.85 -5.76 9.99
C LYS A 254 8.85 -6.92 9.86
N ASP A 255 7.60 -6.69 10.24
CA ASP A 255 6.53 -7.66 10.13
C ASP A 255 6.21 -8.01 8.68
N ASP A 256 5.98 -7.01 7.83
CA ASP A 256 5.67 -7.21 6.40
C ASP A 256 6.90 -7.82 5.66
N LEU A 257 8.12 -7.36 5.99
CA LEU A 257 9.36 -7.95 5.46
C LEU A 257 9.54 -9.42 5.88
N SER A 258 9.29 -9.73 7.16
CA SER A 258 9.37 -11.11 7.65
C SER A 258 8.37 -12.01 6.93
N ASP A 259 7.15 -11.53 6.75
CA ASP A 259 6.07 -12.30 6.14
C ASP A 259 6.42 -12.70 4.70
N CYS A 260 6.91 -11.79 3.86
CA CYS A 260 7.28 -12.12 2.49
C CYS A 260 8.53 -13.04 2.43
N TYR A 261 9.54 -12.83 3.29
CA TYR A 261 10.75 -13.65 3.32
C TYR A 261 10.47 -15.09 3.77
N LEU A 262 9.75 -15.26 4.88
CA LEU A 262 9.38 -16.59 5.40
C LEU A 262 8.46 -17.35 4.44
N GLN A 263 7.53 -16.65 3.77
CA GLN A 263 6.73 -17.22 2.69
C GLN A 263 7.61 -17.75 1.56
N GLY A 264 8.60 -16.97 1.13
CA GLY A 264 9.56 -17.39 0.11
C GLY A 264 10.33 -18.62 0.51
N LEU A 265 10.88 -18.67 1.73
CA LEU A 265 11.58 -19.84 2.25
C LEU A 265 10.69 -21.08 2.33
N PHE A 266 9.40 -20.92 2.61
CA PHE A 266 8.44 -22.02 2.58
C PHE A 266 8.23 -22.59 1.17
N CYS A 267 8.20 -21.74 0.16
CA CYS A 267 7.98 -22.15 -1.24
C CYS A 267 9.21 -22.85 -1.87
N ILE A 268 10.40 -22.66 -1.31
CA ILE A 268 11.64 -23.30 -1.79
C ILE A 268 11.74 -24.77 -1.31
N LYS A 269 11.02 -25.13 -0.25
CA LYS A 269 11.02 -26.51 0.31
C LYS A 269 10.10 -27.44 -0.49
#